data_686469d465db191b15bfab736a785832
#
_entry.id   686469d465db191b15bfab736a785832
#
_cell.length_a   1.000
_cell.length_b   1.000
_cell.length_c   1.000
_cell.angle_alpha   90.00
_cell.angle_beta   90.00
_cell.angle_gamma   90.00
#
_symmetry.space_group_name_H-M   'P 1'
#
loop_
_entity.id
_entity.type
_entity.pdbx_description
1 polymer ?
#
loop_
_entity_poly.entity_id
_entity_poly.type
_entity_poly.pdbx_seq_one_letter_code
_entity_poly.pdbx_strand_id
1 'polypeptide(L)'
;FEENCEIKSKYFLDKTNTLVLCDDSGFVVHKLNNYPGIKTAREAKKLGGEQKVIDFIFSKFENLSYIDATFFCSICVLGKNQRYMVSGSIPGFIIKYKRGNCGFGYDPYFIPTDNNKTFAEMNEKQKLLNSHRYDAFKKLSNQMLQDN
;
A
#
# COMPACT_ATOMS: atom_id res chain seq x y z
N PHE A 1 3.19 8.43 4.21
CA PHE A 1 3.88 7.14 4.07
C PHE A 1 5.39 7.31 4.21
N GLU A 2 6.03 8.20 3.46
CA GLU A 2 7.49 8.41 3.47
C GLU A 2 8.01 8.73 4.85
N GLU A 3 7.41 9.68 5.55
CA GLU A 3 7.79 10.05 6.92
C GLU A 3 7.72 8.87 7.89
N ASN A 4 6.64 8.08 7.84
CA ASN A 4 6.50 6.89 8.66
C ASN A 4 7.58 5.84 8.35
N CYS A 5 7.88 5.68 7.06
CA CYS A 5 8.92 4.76 6.60
C CYS A 5 10.29 5.19 7.10
N GLU A 6 10.61 6.48 7.01
CA GLU A 6 11.87 7.04 7.51
C GLU A 6 12.02 6.92 9.03
N ILE A 7 10.96 7.21 9.80
CA ILE A 7 10.95 7.04 11.27
C ILE A 7 11.25 5.59 11.65
N LYS A 8 10.60 4.62 10.98
CA LYS A 8 10.88 3.20 11.21
C LYS A 8 12.33 2.85 10.88
N SER A 9 12.84 3.32 9.75
CA SER A 9 14.21 3.01 9.33
C SER A 9 15.25 3.59 10.28
N LYS A 10 15.07 4.82 10.77
CA LYS A 10 15.94 5.43 11.78
C LYS A 10 15.95 4.62 13.07
N TYR A 11 14.76 4.24 13.56
CA TYR A 11 14.65 3.45 14.78
C TYR A 11 15.40 2.12 14.71
N PHE A 12 15.31 1.41 13.57
CA PHE A 12 16.00 0.14 13.41
C PHE A 12 17.51 0.32 13.15
N LEU A 13 17.91 1.34 12.40
CA LEU A 13 19.33 1.66 12.18
C LEU A 13 20.04 1.94 13.50
N ASP A 14 19.43 2.74 14.38
CA ASP A 14 19.99 3.07 15.71
C ASP A 14 20.17 1.81 16.59
N LYS A 15 19.28 0.82 16.42
CA LYS A 15 19.37 -0.43 17.20
C LYS A 15 20.33 -1.47 16.63
N THR A 16 20.42 -1.57 15.32
CA THR A 16 21.14 -2.67 14.66
C THR A 16 22.51 -2.24 14.13
N ASN A 17 22.69 -0.93 13.89
CA ASN A 17 23.86 -0.35 13.24
C ASN A 17 24.20 -1.00 11.89
N THR A 18 23.20 -1.54 11.18
CA THR A 18 23.30 -2.19 9.87
C THR A 18 22.44 -1.47 8.85
N LEU A 19 22.63 -1.76 7.57
CA LEU A 19 21.74 -1.27 6.52
C LEU A 19 20.33 -1.79 6.77
N VAL A 20 19.35 -0.90 6.78
CA VAL A 20 17.94 -1.18 7.07
C VAL A 20 17.10 -0.84 5.86
N LEU A 21 16.16 -1.71 5.52
CA LEU A 21 15.07 -1.44 4.58
C LEU A 21 13.75 -1.53 5.34
N CYS A 22 12.95 -0.48 5.28
CA CYS A 22 11.58 -0.47 5.79
C CYS A 22 10.60 -0.06 4.69
N ASP A 23 9.36 -0.53 4.79
CA ASP A 23 8.25 -0.03 3.98
C ASP A 23 7.10 0.48 4.84
N ASP A 24 6.30 1.39 4.27
CA ASP A 24 5.01 1.80 4.78
C ASP A 24 4.00 1.84 3.65
N SER A 25 2.87 1.15 3.84
CA SER A 25 1.89 0.96 2.79
C SER A 25 0.47 1.16 3.29
N GLY A 26 -0.39 1.59 2.38
CA GLY A 26 -1.80 1.73 2.62
C GLY A 26 -2.54 2.13 1.35
N PHE A 27 -3.83 2.37 1.45
CA PHE A 27 -4.60 2.91 0.35
C PHE A 27 -5.29 4.21 0.71
N VAL A 28 -5.63 4.99 -0.29
CA VAL A 28 -6.35 6.26 -0.15
C VAL A 28 -7.59 6.25 -1.03
N VAL A 29 -8.67 6.81 -0.51
CA VAL A 29 -9.86 7.23 -1.26
C VAL A 29 -9.81 8.74 -1.40
N HIS A 30 -9.44 9.24 -2.58
CA HIS A 30 -9.20 10.67 -2.81
C HIS A 30 -10.44 11.52 -2.47
N LYS A 31 -11.63 11.05 -2.84
CA LYS A 31 -12.91 11.71 -2.52
C LYS A 31 -13.25 11.77 -1.03
N LEU A 32 -12.49 11.08 -0.17
CA LEU A 32 -12.59 11.14 1.30
C LEU A 32 -11.35 11.75 1.94
N ASN A 33 -10.77 12.78 1.35
CA ASN A 33 -9.57 13.44 1.84
C ASN A 33 -8.42 12.45 2.10
N ASN A 34 -8.23 11.51 1.18
CA ASN A 34 -7.22 10.45 1.25
C ASN A 34 -7.37 9.49 2.44
N TYR A 35 -8.59 9.33 2.98
CA TYR A 35 -8.88 8.32 4.01
C TYR A 35 -8.79 6.90 3.41
N PRO A 36 -8.33 5.86 4.14
CA PRO A 36 -7.72 5.89 5.47
C PRO A 36 -6.24 6.31 5.47
N GLY A 37 -5.54 6.28 4.31
CA GLY A 37 -4.17 6.75 4.14
C GLY A 37 -3.17 6.00 5.04
N ILE A 38 -2.31 6.76 5.70
CA ILE A 38 -1.31 6.20 6.63
C ILE A 38 -1.93 5.49 7.85
N LYS A 39 -3.23 5.63 8.06
CA LYS A 39 -3.96 4.97 9.15
C LYS A 39 -4.63 3.66 8.72
N THR A 40 -4.37 3.17 7.51
CA THR A 40 -5.04 1.99 6.92
C THR A 40 -5.14 0.80 7.90
N ALA A 41 -4.01 0.37 8.48
CA ALA A 41 -4.02 -0.72 9.46
C ALA A 41 -4.64 -0.34 10.81
N ARG A 42 -4.46 0.92 11.24
CA ARG A 42 -5.03 1.42 12.52
C ARG A 42 -6.55 1.52 12.46
N GLU A 43 -7.10 1.97 11.34
CA GLU A 43 -8.55 2.05 11.15
C GLU A 43 -9.18 0.64 11.10
N ALA A 44 -8.54 -0.34 10.45
CA ALA A 44 -8.99 -1.72 10.50
C ALA A 44 -9.04 -2.24 11.94
N LYS A 45 -7.98 -2.04 12.71
CA LYS A 45 -7.95 -2.43 14.14
C LYS A 45 -9.01 -1.72 14.97
N LYS A 46 -9.21 -0.42 14.76
CA LYS A 46 -10.17 0.42 15.49
C LYS A 46 -11.61 0.01 15.20
N LEU A 47 -11.94 -0.26 13.94
CA LEU A 47 -13.30 -0.58 13.51
C LEU A 47 -13.64 -2.07 13.60
N GLY A 48 -12.68 -2.95 13.87
CA GLY A 48 -12.88 -4.38 14.01
C GLY A 48 -12.75 -5.18 12.71
N GLY A 49 -11.90 -4.71 11.78
CA GLY A 49 -11.52 -5.42 10.57
C GLY A 49 -11.67 -4.59 9.29
N GLU A 50 -11.08 -5.09 8.21
CA GLU A 50 -11.05 -4.43 6.90
C GLU A 50 -12.45 -4.22 6.33
N GLN A 51 -13.34 -5.20 6.45
CA GLN A 51 -14.73 -5.06 5.98
C GLN A 51 -15.43 -3.85 6.62
N LYS A 52 -15.18 -3.60 7.89
CA LYS A 52 -15.77 -2.45 8.59
C LYS A 52 -15.27 -1.11 8.08
N VAL A 53 -14.00 -1.05 7.67
CA VAL A 53 -13.43 0.14 7.00
C VAL A 53 -14.10 0.33 5.63
N ILE A 54 -14.25 -0.74 4.86
CA ILE A 54 -14.93 -0.72 3.56
C ILE A 54 -16.41 -0.29 3.72
N ASP A 55 -17.14 -0.87 4.68
CA ASP A 55 -18.53 -0.49 4.97
C ASP A 55 -18.62 1.00 5.34
N PHE A 56 -17.71 1.50 6.17
CA PHE A 56 -17.63 2.92 6.51
C PHE A 56 -17.38 3.80 5.28
N ILE A 57 -16.43 3.43 4.41
CA ILE A 57 -16.17 4.17 3.18
C ILE A 57 -17.42 4.20 2.29
N PHE A 58 -18.04 3.04 2.04
CA PHE A 58 -19.24 2.96 1.22
C PHE A 58 -20.44 3.69 1.83
N SER A 59 -20.51 3.85 3.15
CA SER A 59 -21.56 4.64 3.81
C SER A 59 -21.49 6.14 3.49
N LYS A 60 -20.38 6.62 2.95
CA LYS A 60 -20.19 8.02 2.54
C LYS A 60 -20.59 8.29 1.09
N PHE A 61 -20.94 7.27 0.34
CA PHE A 61 -21.32 7.36 -1.07
C PHE A 61 -22.63 6.62 -1.32
N GLU A 62 -23.61 7.30 -1.89
CA GLU A 62 -24.86 6.68 -2.27
C GLU A 62 -24.75 5.93 -3.60
N ASN A 63 -25.29 4.72 -3.65
CA ASN A 63 -25.49 3.93 -4.88
C ASN A 63 -24.22 3.64 -5.72
N LEU A 64 -23.02 3.62 -5.10
CA LEU A 64 -21.81 3.23 -5.81
C LEU A 64 -21.51 1.74 -5.61
N SER A 65 -21.15 1.05 -6.69
CA SER A 65 -20.65 -0.33 -6.66
C SER A 65 -19.13 -0.40 -6.48
N TYR A 66 -18.42 0.66 -6.89
CA TYR A 66 -16.97 0.82 -6.73
C TYR A 66 -16.61 2.28 -6.49
N ILE A 67 -15.51 2.48 -5.79
CA ILE A 67 -15.00 3.80 -5.43
C ILE A 67 -13.52 3.86 -5.82
N ASP A 68 -13.12 4.92 -6.51
CA ASP A 68 -11.73 5.16 -6.89
C ASP A 68 -10.83 5.19 -5.66
N ALA A 69 -9.77 4.42 -5.73
CA ALA A 69 -8.76 4.35 -4.69
C ALA A 69 -7.37 4.14 -5.28
N THR A 70 -6.34 4.49 -4.54
CA THR A 70 -4.95 4.24 -4.93
C THR A 70 -4.23 3.57 -3.78
N PHE A 71 -3.55 2.45 -4.06
CA PHE A 71 -2.59 1.87 -3.12
C PHE A 71 -1.24 2.56 -3.24
N PHE A 72 -0.60 2.78 -2.10
CA PHE A 72 0.74 3.35 -1.99
C PHE A 72 1.67 2.45 -1.19
N CYS A 73 2.95 2.46 -1.56
CA CYS A 73 4.04 1.89 -0.80
C CYS A 73 5.22 2.85 -0.86
N SER A 74 5.71 3.29 0.29
CA SER A 74 7.00 3.98 0.40
C SER A 74 8.03 3.03 0.96
N ILE A 75 9.24 3.05 0.40
CA ILE A 75 10.38 2.25 0.84
C ILE A 75 11.50 3.21 1.21
N CYS A 76 12.05 3.04 2.41
CA CYS A 76 13.23 3.72 2.89
C CYS A 76 14.35 2.71 3.11
N VAL A 77 15.49 2.90 2.43
CA VAL A 77 16.73 2.22 2.72
C VAL A 77 17.64 3.22 3.43
N LEU A 78 18.10 2.87 4.62
CA LEU A 78 18.92 3.75 5.44
C LEU A 78 20.12 3.00 6.01
N GLY A 79 21.31 3.55 5.81
CA GLY A 79 22.58 3.10 6.37
C GLY A 79 23.40 4.29 6.83
N LYS A 80 24.63 4.03 7.31
CA LYS A 80 25.54 5.11 7.77
C LYS A 80 25.81 6.16 6.68
N ASN A 81 26.02 5.70 5.44
CA ASN A 81 26.40 6.55 4.30
C ASN A 81 25.45 6.38 3.10
N GLN A 82 24.32 5.74 3.29
CA GLN A 82 23.37 5.44 2.21
C GLN A 82 21.97 5.82 2.65
N ARG A 83 21.24 6.51 1.76
CA ARG A 83 19.85 6.85 1.96
C ARG A 83 19.11 6.82 0.63
N TYR A 84 18.13 5.92 0.53
CA TYR A 84 17.18 5.89 -0.59
C TYR A 84 15.78 6.04 -0.05
N MET A 85 14.97 6.85 -0.72
CA MET A 85 13.54 7.00 -0.46
C MET A 85 12.81 6.95 -1.79
N VAL A 86 11.95 5.97 -1.95
CA VAL A 86 11.13 5.79 -3.16
C VAL A 86 9.69 5.50 -2.79
N SER A 87 8.77 5.87 -3.68
CA SER A 87 7.36 5.57 -3.51
C SER A 87 6.78 4.97 -4.80
N GLY A 88 6.02 3.89 -4.62
CA GLY A 88 5.25 3.24 -5.66
C GLY A 88 3.76 3.39 -5.40
N SER A 89 2.98 3.40 -6.48
CA SER A 89 1.53 3.49 -6.39
C SER A 89 0.85 2.71 -7.48
N ILE A 90 -0.39 2.29 -7.21
CA ILE A 90 -1.26 1.70 -8.22
C ILE A 90 -2.68 2.25 -8.05
N PRO A 91 -3.22 2.92 -9.06
CA PRO A 91 -4.62 3.32 -9.07
C PRO A 91 -5.53 2.12 -9.31
N GLY A 92 -6.77 2.23 -8.86
CA GLY A 92 -7.78 1.19 -9.02
C GLY A 92 -9.07 1.56 -8.32
N PHE A 93 -9.82 0.54 -7.95
CA PHE A 93 -11.14 0.68 -7.34
C PHE A 93 -11.25 -0.22 -6.12
N ILE A 94 -11.95 0.23 -5.11
CA ILE A 94 -12.44 -0.63 -4.03
C ILE A 94 -13.89 -1.04 -4.29
N ILE A 95 -14.20 -2.29 -3.93
CA ILE A 95 -15.53 -2.90 -4.00
C ILE A 95 -16.07 -3.17 -2.61
N LYS A 96 -17.40 -3.19 -2.47
CA LYS A 96 -18.08 -3.33 -1.17
C LYS A 96 -17.93 -4.73 -0.56
N TYR A 97 -17.98 -5.75 -1.39
CA TYR A 97 -17.94 -7.15 -0.95
C TYR A 97 -16.66 -7.82 -1.44
N LYS A 98 -16.02 -8.55 -0.53
CA LYS A 98 -14.76 -9.24 -0.83
C LYS A 98 -14.92 -10.26 -1.97
N ARG A 99 -13.90 -10.35 -2.83
CA ARG A 99 -13.74 -11.35 -3.87
C ARG A 99 -12.34 -11.95 -3.80
N GLY A 100 -12.25 -13.28 -3.95
CA GLY A 100 -10.99 -14.02 -3.84
C GLY A 100 -10.59 -14.34 -2.40
N ASN A 101 -9.62 -15.24 -2.25
CA ASN A 101 -9.18 -15.77 -0.96
C ASN A 101 -7.67 -15.69 -0.76
N CYS A 102 -6.92 -15.17 -1.74
CA CYS A 102 -5.47 -15.02 -1.64
C CYS A 102 -5.09 -13.66 -1.04
N GLY A 103 -3.83 -13.55 -0.59
CA GLY A 103 -3.30 -12.28 -0.10
C GLY A 103 -3.71 -11.97 1.34
N PHE A 104 -3.74 -10.68 1.69
CA PHE A 104 -4.01 -10.18 3.03
C PHE A 104 -4.65 -8.79 3.00
N GLY A 105 -5.19 -8.36 4.14
CA GLY A 105 -5.70 -7.01 4.33
C GLY A 105 -6.81 -6.65 3.34
N TYR A 106 -6.57 -5.63 2.55
CA TYR A 106 -7.53 -5.11 1.58
C TYR A 106 -7.45 -5.73 0.18
N ASP A 107 -6.62 -6.75 -0.03
CA ASP A 107 -6.49 -7.45 -1.31
C ASP A 107 -7.83 -7.96 -1.89
N PRO A 108 -8.77 -8.49 -1.07
CA PRO A 108 -10.06 -8.94 -1.56
C PRO A 108 -11.01 -7.82 -2.02
N TYR A 109 -10.67 -6.59 -1.71
CA TYR A 109 -11.53 -5.43 -2.00
C TYR A 109 -11.00 -4.51 -3.08
N PHE A 110 -9.75 -4.70 -3.55
CA PHE A 110 -9.10 -3.79 -4.48
C PHE A 110 -8.89 -4.41 -5.85
N ILE A 111 -9.35 -3.71 -6.88
CA ILE A 111 -9.19 -4.06 -8.29
C ILE A 111 -8.28 -2.99 -8.91
N PRO A 112 -7.06 -3.33 -9.40
CA PRO A 112 -6.21 -2.39 -10.12
C PRO A 112 -6.87 -1.88 -11.40
N THR A 113 -6.57 -0.65 -11.82
CA THR A 113 -6.98 -0.13 -13.12
C THR A 113 -6.57 -1.09 -14.24
N ASP A 114 -7.37 -1.17 -15.29
CA ASP A 114 -7.18 -2.08 -16.44
C ASP A 114 -7.25 -3.57 -16.08
N ASN A 115 -7.85 -3.89 -14.94
CA ASN A 115 -8.07 -5.27 -14.50
C ASN A 115 -9.52 -5.49 -14.08
N ASN A 116 -9.96 -6.76 -14.06
CA ASN A 116 -11.28 -7.15 -13.58
C ASN A 116 -11.24 -8.06 -12.34
N LYS A 117 -10.01 -8.37 -11.87
CA LYS A 117 -9.74 -9.21 -10.70
C LYS A 117 -9.27 -8.36 -9.54
N THR A 118 -9.70 -8.73 -8.34
CA THR A 118 -9.07 -8.20 -7.12
C THR A 118 -7.66 -8.78 -6.94
N PHE A 119 -6.85 -8.16 -6.12
CA PHE A 119 -5.56 -8.74 -5.75
C PHE A 119 -5.68 -10.14 -5.15
N ALA A 120 -6.77 -10.45 -4.45
CA ALA A 120 -7.02 -11.76 -3.87
C ALA A 120 -7.53 -12.82 -4.89
N GLU A 121 -7.92 -12.41 -6.09
CA GLU A 121 -8.25 -13.30 -7.21
C GLU A 121 -7.06 -13.53 -8.16
N MET A 122 -5.97 -12.81 -7.97
CA MET A 122 -4.74 -12.94 -8.76
C MET A 122 -3.84 -14.03 -8.20
N ASN A 123 -3.12 -14.73 -9.08
CA ASN A 123 -1.97 -15.54 -8.66
C ASN A 123 -0.81 -14.61 -8.22
N GLU A 124 0.19 -15.18 -7.54
CA GLU A 124 1.34 -14.42 -7.02
C GLU A 124 2.06 -13.60 -8.07
N LYS A 125 2.30 -14.18 -9.26
CA LYS A 125 2.97 -13.50 -10.37
C LYS A 125 2.16 -12.32 -10.91
N GLN A 126 0.84 -12.52 -11.08
CA GLN A 126 -0.06 -11.45 -11.52
C GLN A 126 -0.11 -10.32 -10.51
N LYS A 127 -0.28 -10.65 -9.22
CA LYS A 127 -0.30 -9.66 -8.15
C LYS A 127 1.03 -8.92 -8.04
N LEU A 128 2.15 -9.62 -8.12
CA LEU A 128 3.48 -9.00 -8.06
C LEU A 128 3.59 -7.89 -9.11
N LEU A 129 3.33 -8.20 -10.39
CA LEU A 129 3.48 -7.24 -11.49
C LEU A 129 2.49 -6.07 -11.46
N ASN A 130 1.37 -6.21 -10.76
CA ASN A 130 0.31 -5.21 -10.64
C ASN A 130 0.28 -4.55 -9.26
N SER A 131 1.36 -4.59 -8.47
CA SER A 131 1.32 -4.06 -7.10
C SER A 131 2.12 -2.77 -6.93
N HIS A 132 1.64 -1.93 -6.02
CA HIS A 132 2.31 -0.73 -5.55
C HIS A 132 3.72 -1.01 -4.99
N ARG A 133 3.90 -2.18 -4.34
CA ARG A 133 5.22 -2.62 -3.85
C ARG A 133 6.18 -2.92 -4.99
N TYR A 134 5.73 -3.58 -6.04
CA TYR A 134 6.57 -3.84 -7.21
C TYR A 134 7.03 -2.54 -7.88
N ASP A 135 6.12 -1.57 -8.03
CA ASP A 135 6.47 -0.25 -8.57
C ASP A 135 7.53 0.45 -7.68
N ALA A 136 7.36 0.41 -6.35
CA ALA A 136 8.33 0.97 -5.42
C ALA A 136 9.70 0.26 -5.51
N PHE A 137 9.73 -1.08 -5.49
CA PHE A 137 10.98 -1.84 -5.60
C PHE A 137 11.68 -1.65 -6.94
N LYS A 138 10.94 -1.55 -8.04
CA LYS A 138 11.49 -1.25 -9.37
C LYS A 138 12.19 0.12 -9.38
N LYS A 139 11.57 1.14 -8.79
CA LYS A 139 12.15 2.48 -8.64
C LYS A 139 13.40 2.45 -7.77
N LEU A 140 13.37 1.73 -6.65
CA LEU A 140 14.53 1.55 -5.79
C LEU A 140 15.71 0.91 -6.53
N SER A 141 15.46 -0.20 -7.23
CA SER A 141 16.49 -0.89 -8.02
C SER A 141 17.13 0.02 -9.06
N ASN A 142 16.29 0.78 -9.79
CA ASN A 142 16.80 1.72 -10.80
C ASN A 142 17.68 2.82 -10.16
N GLN A 143 17.28 3.38 -9.03
CA GLN A 143 18.04 4.41 -8.34
C GLN A 143 19.37 3.87 -7.83
N MET A 144 19.37 2.68 -7.21
CA MET A 144 20.62 2.07 -6.72
C MET A 144 21.58 1.68 -7.83
N LEU A 145 21.10 1.37 -9.04
CA LEU A 145 21.95 1.06 -10.21
C LEU A 145 22.57 2.32 -10.82
N GLN A 146 21.96 3.49 -10.64
CA GLN A 146 22.50 4.77 -11.14
C GLN A 146 23.58 5.34 -10.23
N ASP A 147 23.59 4.97 -8.96
CA ASP A 147 24.53 5.46 -7.95
C ASP A 147 25.80 4.59 -7.83
N ASN A 148 25.87 3.48 -8.59
CA ASN A 148 27.06 2.60 -8.71
C ASN A 148 27.80 2.82 -10.03
#